data_56b52171aabfcc3b73e909421be12677
#
_entry.id   56b52171aabfcc3b73e909421be12677
#
_cell.length_a   1.000
_cell.length_b   1.000
_cell.length_c   1.000
_cell.angle_alpha   90.00
_cell.angle_beta   90.00
_cell.angle_gamma   90.00
#
_symmetry.space_group_name_H-M   'P 1'
#
loop_
_entity.id
_entity.type
_entity.pdbx_description
1 polymer ?
#
loop_
_entity_poly.entity_id
_entity_poly.type
_entity_poly.pdbx_seq_one_letter_code
_entity_poly.pdbx_strand_id
1 'polypeptide(L)'
;MTHSLRSGWLITAVVTALVSCGDQDSTSSEPSLQASDAGVSSDTTKGLDYDFYKESIEPIFIRYRGGFVGSDTACVACHTVQANAPLGLVALTEENGDVYWTEEQSRQNFENVAKLVNPSSPETSRLLLAPLAPTVGGERHSGGIFWDSTNHSEYRLVAEWIASGDPSATADPLVEVDFEFFRSCVQPIFVNPIENAMPCTECHSGVFAIPPPANAYWTEEQSRLAFEELIYLIDPGQPDSSRFLHKPLHPNAGGDLMHNGGRRWYSKDDPERQALASWIRGESIGSECPTALQFDNPPRS
;
A
#
# COMPACT_ATOMS: atom_id res chain seq x y z
N MET A 1 -30.48 52.93 -24.96
CA MET A 1 -29.93 53.04 -26.31
C MET A 1 -29.33 51.69 -26.67
N THR A 2 -30.00 51.08 -27.56
CA THR A 2 -29.83 49.85 -28.29
C THR A 2 -28.49 49.76 -29.02
N HIS A 3 -27.85 48.58 -29.03
CA HIS A 3 -27.38 47.97 -30.27
C HIS A 3 -27.06 46.48 -30.07
N SER A 4 -27.87 45.70 -30.75
CA SER A 4 -27.73 44.28 -31.05
C SER A 4 -26.76 44.12 -32.22
N LEU A 5 -25.87 43.10 -32.16
CA LEU A 5 -25.24 42.54 -33.34
C LEU A 5 -25.23 41.02 -33.25
N ARG A 6 -26.04 40.41 -34.09
CA ARG A 6 -26.04 38.99 -34.45
C ARG A 6 -24.93 38.74 -35.45
N SER A 7 -24.19 37.68 -35.30
CA SER A 7 -23.37 37.10 -36.40
C SER A 7 -23.57 35.59 -36.39
N GLY A 8 -24.23 35.12 -37.44
CA GLY A 8 -24.38 33.70 -37.73
C GLY A 8 -23.12 33.14 -38.41
N TRP A 9 -22.83 31.88 -38.16
CA TRP A 9 -21.83 31.10 -38.90
C TRP A 9 -22.48 29.86 -39.50
N LEU A 10 -22.21 29.72 -40.79
CA LEU A 10 -22.68 28.68 -41.71
C LEU A 10 -22.11 27.29 -41.37
N ILE A 11 -22.98 26.29 -41.46
CA ILE A 11 -22.68 24.89 -41.48
C ILE A 11 -22.31 24.50 -42.92
N THR A 12 -21.10 23.97 -43.11
CA THR A 12 -20.73 23.33 -44.37
C THR A 12 -20.66 21.82 -44.14
N ALA A 13 -21.61 21.13 -44.74
CA ALA A 13 -21.64 19.67 -44.80
C ALA A 13 -20.70 19.19 -45.91
N VAL A 14 -19.77 18.28 -45.59
CA VAL A 14 -19.01 17.53 -46.59
C VAL A 14 -19.50 16.10 -46.57
N VAL A 15 -20.11 15.72 -47.68
CA VAL A 15 -20.49 14.34 -48.02
C VAL A 15 -19.29 13.70 -48.71
N THR A 16 -18.82 12.57 -48.21
CA THR A 16 -17.87 11.73 -48.94
C THR A 16 -18.41 10.32 -49.10
N ALA A 17 -18.39 9.88 -50.33
CA ALA A 17 -19.03 8.72 -50.91
C ALA A 17 -18.42 7.39 -50.47
N LEU A 18 -19.29 6.39 -50.38
CA LEU A 18 -19.03 4.95 -50.29
C LEU A 18 -18.45 4.41 -51.59
N VAL A 19 -17.35 3.69 -51.52
CA VAL A 19 -16.94 2.78 -52.60
C VAL A 19 -16.98 1.36 -52.04
N SER A 20 -17.85 0.56 -52.60
CA SER A 20 -18.00 -0.88 -52.43
C SER A 20 -17.18 -1.60 -53.51
N CYS A 21 -16.42 -2.61 -53.12
CA CYS A 21 -15.95 -3.72 -53.96
C CYS A 21 -15.57 -4.79 -52.94
N GLY A 22 -16.07 -6.00 -52.93
CA GLY A 22 -16.26 -7.00 -53.92
C GLY A 22 -15.84 -8.31 -53.26
N ASP A 23 -16.73 -9.29 -53.16
CA ASP A 23 -16.54 -10.65 -52.66
C ASP A 23 -15.37 -11.36 -53.33
N GLN A 24 -14.57 -12.07 -52.54
CA GLN A 24 -13.94 -13.34 -52.95
C GLN A 24 -13.89 -14.34 -51.80
N ASP A 25 -14.68 -15.35 -51.97
CA ASP A 25 -14.69 -16.64 -51.29
C ASP A 25 -13.30 -17.33 -51.38
N SER A 26 -12.70 -17.65 -50.27
CA SER A 26 -11.61 -18.65 -50.23
C SER A 26 -11.66 -19.39 -48.89
N THR A 27 -12.29 -20.55 -48.98
CA THR A 27 -12.18 -21.61 -47.99
C THR A 27 -10.73 -22.02 -47.79
N SER A 28 -10.18 -21.76 -46.64
CA SER A 28 -8.99 -22.44 -46.12
C SER A 28 -9.22 -22.80 -44.65
N SER A 29 -9.33 -24.11 -44.48
CA SER A 29 -9.39 -24.80 -43.17
C SER A 29 -8.10 -24.48 -42.38
N GLU A 30 -8.25 -23.69 -41.30
CA GLU A 30 -7.22 -23.55 -40.27
C GLU A 30 -7.27 -24.73 -39.30
N PRO A 31 -6.15 -25.35 -38.94
CA PRO A 31 -6.09 -26.27 -37.84
C PRO A 31 -6.21 -25.52 -36.52
N SER A 32 -7.22 -25.81 -35.74
CA SER A 32 -7.36 -25.33 -34.36
C SER A 32 -6.21 -25.85 -33.53
N LEU A 33 -5.20 -25.04 -33.33
CA LEU A 33 -4.25 -25.18 -32.24
C LEU A 33 -5.00 -24.80 -30.96
N GLN A 34 -5.51 -25.79 -30.26
CA GLN A 34 -5.83 -25.67 -28.85
C GLN A 34 -4.51 -25.39 -28.11
N ALA A 35 -4.23 -24.11 -27.88
CA ALA A 35 -3.28 -23.71 -26.86
C ALA A 35 -3.89 -24.15 -25.53
N SER A 36 -3.35 -25.23 -24.98
CA SER A 36 -3.51 -25.56 -23.57
C SER A 36 -2.76 -24.48 -22.79
N ASP A 37 -3.48 -23.41 -22.48
CA ASP A 37 -3.05 -22.41 -21.52
C ASP A 37 -3.17 -23.02 -20.13
N ALA A 38 -2.15 -23.81 -19.77
CA ALA A 38 -1.90 -24.16 -18.39
C ALA A 38 -1.21 -22.95 -17.73
N GLY A 39 -1.94 -21.84 -17.70
CA GLY A 39 -1.62 -20.74 -16.82
C GLY A 39 -1.84 -21.26 -15.40
N VAL A 40 -0.77 -21.44 -14.66
CA VAL A 40 -0.81 -21.51 -13.20
C VAL A 40 -1.36 -20.16 -12.75
N SER A 41 -2.68 -20.09 -12.63
CA SER A 41 -3.35 -19.04 -11.88
C SER A 41 -2.93 -19.27 -10.44
N SER A 42 -1.93 -18.51 -9.96
CA SER A 42 -1.70 -18.42 -8.53
C SER A 42 -3.00 -17.85 -7.95
N ASP A 43 -3.77 -18.68 -7.24
CA ASP A 43 -4.95 -18.23 -6.53
C ASP A 43 -4.53 -17.21 -5.48
N THR A 44 -4.65 -15.93 -5.84
CA THR A 44 -4.29 -14.80 -4.97
C THR A 44 -5.21 -14.73 -3.75
N THR A 45 -6.34 -15.44 -3.77
CA THR A 45 -7.33 -15.42 -2.69
C THR A 45 -7.12 -16.52 -1.65
N LYS A 46 -6.13 -17.39 -1.84
CA LYS A 46 -5.76 -18.44 -0.87
C LYS A 46 -6.93 -19.35 -0.46
N GLY A 47 -7.87 -19.59 -1.37
CA GLY A 47 -9.05 -20.41 -1.09
C GLY A 47 -10.02 -19.84 -0.05
N LEU A 48 -9.91 -18.55 0.28
CA LEU A 48 -10.80 -17.89 1.24
C LEU A 48 -12.23 -17.80 0.71
N ASP A 49 -13.19 -17.89 1.61
CA ASP A 49 -14.62 -17.77 1.29
C ASP A 49 -15.00 -16.30 1.07
N TYR A 50 -15.38 -15.97 -0.17
CA TYR A 50 -15.79 -14.61 -0.53
C TYR A 50 -17.15 -14.23 0.05
N ASP A 51 -18.11 -15.14 0.10
CA ASP A 51 -19.45 -14.83 0.60
C ASP A 51 -19.37 -14.55 2.11
N PHE A 52 -18.60 -15.35 2.85
CA PHE A 52 -18.30 -15.08 4.25
C PHE A 52 -17.63 -13.72 4.44
N TYR A 53 -16.62 -13.42 3.60
CA TYR A 53 -15.97 -12.10 3.62
C TYR A 53 -16.98 -10.98 3.42
N LYS A 54 -17.78 -11.05 2.37
CA LYS A 54 -18.75 -10.03 1.98
C LYS A 54 -19.80 -9.76 3.07
N GLU A 55 -20.33 -10.82 3.64
CA GLU A 55 -21.43 -10.73 4.61
C GLU A 55 -20.94 -10.35 6.02
N SER A 56 -19.77 -10.81 6.42
CA SER A 56 -19.35 -10.78 7.82
C SER A 56 -18.07 -10.01 8.09
N ILE A 57 -17.12 -10.00 7.16
CA ILE A 57 -15.80 -9.35 7.35
C ILE A 57 -15.80 -7.92 6.79
N GLU A 58 -16.30 -7.72 5.58
CA GLU A 58 -16.35 -6.40 4.95
C GLU A 58 -17.05 -5.34 5.79
N PRO A 59 -18.18 -5.60 6.47
CA PRO A 59 -18.83 -4.63 7.35
C PRO A 59 -17.96 -4.17 8.52
N ILE A 60 -16.96 -4.96 8.93
CA ILE A 60 -16.01 -4.59 9.98
C ILE A 60 -15.17 -3.38 9.57
N PHE A 61 -14.82 -3.28 8.29
CA PHE A 61 -13.96 -2.21 7.78
C PHE A 61 -14.65 -0.85 7.65
N ILE A 62 -15.97 -0.84 7.51
CA ILE A 62 -16.78 0.39 7.41
C ILE A 62 -17.25 0.87 8.79
N ARG A 63 -17.33 -0.03 9.76
CA ARG A 63 -17.88 0.27 11.08
C ARG A 63 -17.04 1.31 11.81
N TYR A 64 -17.65 2.43 12.17
CA TYR A 64 -17.08 3.40 13.09
C TYR A 64 -17.02 2.84 14.51
N ARG A 65 -15.87 2.98 15.14
CA ARG A 65 -15.63 2.57 16.53
C ARG A 65 -15.04 3.73 17.29
N GLY A 66 -15.56 3.97 18.50
CA GLY A 66 -14.89 4.84 19.45
C GLY A 66 -13.54 4.21 19.81
N GLY A 67 -12.44 4.75 19.24
CA GLY A 67 -11.11 4.22 19.51
C GLY A 67 -10.69 4.46 20.95
N PHE A 68 -9.90 3.55 21.51
CA PHE A 68 -9.32 3.67 22.85
C PHE A 68 -8.40 4.91 23.00
N VAL A 69 -8.10 5.59 21.92
CA VAL A 69 -7.29 6.82 21.85
C VAL A 69 -8.05 7.93 21.10
N GLY A 70 -9.34 8.08 21.38
CA GLY A 70 -10.08 9.31 21.06
C GLY A 70 -10.39 9.59 19.59
N SER A 71 -10.28 8.62 18.71
CA SER A 71 -10.70 8.77 17.32
C SER A 71 -11.81 7.79 16.98
N ASP A 72 -13.02 8.32 16.76
CA ASP A 72 -14.08 7.57 16.08
C ASP A 72 -13.63 7.32 14.65
N THR A 73 -13.01 6.18 14.39
CA THR A 73 -12.50 5.83 13.06
C THR A 73 -12.99 4.45 12.61
N ALA A 74 -13.18 4.32 11.32
CA ALA A 74 -13.32 3.05 10.62
C ALA A 74 -12.03 2.69 9.90
N CYS A 75 -11.78 1.41 9.64
CA CYS A 75 -10.58 0.99 8.90
C CYS A 75 -10.46 1.73 7.56
N VAL A 76 -11.58 1.86 6.84
CA VAL A 76 -11.63 2.53 5.54
C VAL A 76 -11.18 3.99 5.58
N ALA A 77 -11.31 4.68 6.73
CA ALA A 77 -10.90 6.08 6.85
C ALA A 77 -9.39 6.29 6.63
N CYS A 78 -8.58 5.29 7.00
CA CYS A 78 -7.12 5.34 6.88
C CYS A 78 -6.56 4.38 5.83
N HIS A 79 -7.29 3.32 5.49
CA HIS A 79 -6.81 2.21 4.67
C HIS A 79 -7.35 2.20 3.24
N THR A 80 -7.71 3.35 2.69
CA THR A 80 -8.08 3.44 1.29
C THR A 80 -6.84 3.37 0.38
N VAL A 81 -7.04 2.93 -0.88
CA VAL A 81 -6.00 2.95 -1.92
C VAL A 81 -5.40 4.35 -2.06
N GLN A 82 -6.21 5.40 -1.94
CA GLN A 82 -5.75 6.78 -2.01
C GLN A 82 -4.83 7.18 -0.85
N ALA A 83 -4.97 6.53 0.29
CA ALA A 83 -4.09 6.74 1.44
C ALA A 83 -2.80 5.92 1.37
N ASN A 84 -2.66 5.05 0.36
CA ASN A 84 -1.53 4.12 0.19
C ASN A 84 -1.17 3.37 1.49
N ALA A 85 -2.19 3.00 2.25
CA ALA A 85 -2.02 2.23 3.47
C ALA A 85 -2.19 0.73 3.17
N PRO A 86 -1.49 -0.16 3.89
CA PRO A 86 -1.74 -1.59 3.82
C PRO A 86 -3.24 -1.87 3.98
N LEU A 87 -3.77 -2.90 3.44
CA LEU A 87 -5.18 -3.24 3.30
C LEU A 87 -5.80 -2.71 1.99
N GLY A 88 -5.36 -1.57 1.45
CA GLY A 88 -5.67 -1.12 0.10
C GLY A 88 -7.18 -1.12 -0.26
N LEU A 89 -8.04 -0.69 0.67
CA LEU A 89 -9.48 -0.66 0.45
C LEU A 89 -9.85 0.36 -0.64
N VAL A 90 -10.74 0.01 -1.52
CA VAL A 90 -11.31 0.94 -2.49
C VAL A 90 -12.14 2.00 -1.74
N ALA A 91 -12.15 3.23 -2.24
CA ALA A 91 -13.01 4.26 -1.66
C ALA A 91 -14.48 3.85 -1.73
N LEU A 92 -15.24 4.19 -0.68
CA LEU A 92 -16.67 3.93 -0.63
C LEU A 92 -17.41 4.68 -1.75
N THR A 93 -18.43 4.05 -2.29
CA THR A 93 -19.42 4.67 -3.15
C THR A 93 -20.47 5.34 -2.26
N GLU A 94 -20.84 6.57 -2.61
CA GLU A 94 -21.94 7.29 -1.96
C GLU A 94 -23.06 7.48 -2.96
N GLU A 95 -24.26 7.00 -2.61
CA GLU A 95 -25.47 7.17 -3.42
C GLU A 95 -26.68 7.37 -2.49
N ASN A 96 -27.44 8.43 -2.71
CA ASN A 96 -28.63 8.78 -1.94
C ASN A 96 -28.43 8.90 -0.41
N GLY A 97 -27.20 9.15 0.03
CA GLY A 97 -26.81 9.23 1.44
C GLY A 97 -26.39 7.90 2.06
N ASP A 98 -26.44 6.81 1.30
CA ASP A 98 -25.88 5.52 1.70
C ASP A 98 -24.43 5.43 1.23
N VAL A 99 -23.58 4.84 2.07
CA VAL A 99 -22.18 4.57 1.77
C VAL A 99 -21.93 3.05 1.75
N TYR A 100 -21.40 2.56 0.67
CA TYR A 100 -21.21 1.12 0.46
C TYR A 100 -20.10 0.84 -0.55
N TRP A 101 -19.73 -0.43 -0.69
CA TRP A 101 -18.95 -0.92 -1.81
C TRP A 101 -19.84 -1.67 -2.79
N THR A 102 -19.68 -1.39 -4.09
CA THR A 102 -20.25 -2.19 -5.15
C THR A 102 -19.66 -3.60 -5.13
N GLU A 103 -20.30 -4.54 -5.81
CA GLU A 103 -19.79 -5.92 -5.90
C GLU A 103 -18.36 -5.99 -6.46
N GLU A 104 -18.07 -5.19 -7.49
CA GLU A 104 -16.73 -5.11 -8.07
C GLU A 104 -15.69 -4.58 -7.08
N GLN A 105 -16.03 -3.52 -6.35
CA GLN A 105 -15.17 -2.95 -5.30
C GLN A 105 -14.94 -3.93 -4.15
N SER A 106 -15.97 -4.69 -3.76
CA SER A 106 -15.86 -5.71 -2.72
C SER A 106 -14.95 -6.85 -3.13
N ARG A 107 -15.00 -7.29 -4.39
CA ARG A 107 -14.07 -8.29 -4.92
C ARG A 107 -12.63 -7.78 -4.93
N GLN A 108 -12.42 -6.55 -5.33
CA GLN A 108 -11.09 -5.93 -5.29
C GLN A 108 -10.58 -5.80 -3.85
N ASN A 109 -11.44 -5.40 -2.91
CA ASN A 109 -11.09 -5.36 -1.49
C ASN A 109 -10.75 -6.75 -0.96
N PHE A 110 -11.52 -7.77 -1.32
CA PHE A 110 -11.26 -9.16 -0.94
C PHE A 110 -9.87 -9.63 -1.37
N GLU A 111 -9.48 -9.39 -2.63
CA GLU A 111 -8.15 -9.71 -3.14
C GLU A 111 -7.03 -8.97 -2.39
N ASN A 112 -7.26 -7.69 -2.04
CA ASN A 112 -6.28 -6.91 -1.29
C ASN A 112 -6.15 -7.40 0.15
N VAL A 113 -7.26 -7.74 0.80
CA VAL A 113 -7.29 -8.27 2.16
C VAL A 113 -6.64 -9.65 2.24
N ALA A 114 -6.84 -10.50 1.22
CA ALA A 114 -6.24 -11.83 1.13
C ALA A 114 -4.70 -11.81 1.19
N LYS A 115 -4.06 -10.73 0.78
CA LYS A 115 -2.60 -10.56 0.88
C LYS A 115 -2.10 -10.48 2.32
N LEU A 116 -2.95 -10.05 3.25
CA LEU A 116 -2.62 -9.77 4.64
C LEU A 116 -2.96 -10.93 5.59
N VAL A 117 -3.38 -12.06 5.05
CA VAL A 117 -3.81 -13.21 5.85
C VAL A 117 -3.01 -14.47 5.53
N ASN A 118 -2.91 -15.33 6.53
CA ASN A 118 -2.21 -16.60 6.48
C ASN A 118 -3.15 -17.73 6.93
N PRO A 119 -3.82 -18.45 6.00
CA PRO A 119 -4.73 -19.53 6.36
C PRO A 119 -4.07 -20.69 7.11
N SER A 120 -2.76 -20.93 6.89
CA SER A 120 -2.04 -21.99 7.59
C SER A 120 -1.76 -21.69 9.07
N SER A 121 -1.75 -20.39 9.44
CA SER A 121 -1.52 -19.90 10.81
C SER A 121 -2.26 -18.57 10.99
N PRO A 122 -3.58 -18.60 11.16
CA PRO A 122 -4.42 -17.39 11.17
C PRO A 122 -3.94 -16.31 12.14
N GLU A 123 -3.45 -16.71 13.30
CA GLU A 123 -2.94 -15.82 14.36
C GLU A 123 -1.70 -15.02 13.96
N THR A 124 -1.00 -15.42 12.90
CA THR A 124 0.15 -14.68 12.35
C THR A 124 -0.24 -13.68 11.26
N SER A 125 -1.52 -13.60 10.94
CA SER A 125 -2.02 -12.71 9.91
C SER A 125 -1.91 -11.24 10.33
N ARG A 126 -1.31 -10.40 9.50
CA ARG A 126 -1.22 -8.94 9.77
C ARG A 126 -2.59 -8.30 9.95
N LEU A 127 -3.62 -8.81 9.26
CA LEU A 127 -5.00 -8.37 9.45
C LEU A 127 -5.49 -8.53 10.90
N LEU A 128 -5.00 -9.56 11.61
CA LEU A 128 -5.32 -9.80 13.01
C LEU A 128 -4.37 -9.08 13.97
N LEU A 129 -3.07 -9.06 13.66
CA LEU A 129 -2.05 -8.55 14.57
C LEU A 129 -2.07 -7.02 14.67
N ALA A 130 -2.28 -6.31 13.56
CA ALA A 130 -2.21 -4.86 13.55
C ALA A 130 -3.28 -4.19 14.44
N PRO A 131 -4.58 -4.56 14.38
CA PRO A 131 -5.61 -3.96 15.25
C PRO A 131 -5.65 -4.50 16.68
N LEU A 132 -4.91 -5.59 16.99
CA LEU A 132 -4.88 -6.23 18.31
C LEU A 132 -3.96 -5.45 19.27
N ALA A 133 -4.36 -5.41 20.54
CA ALA A 133 -3.54 -4.77 21.58
C ALA A 133 -2.16 -5.44 21.73
N PRO A 134 -1.05 -4.67 21.77
CA PRO A 134 0.30 -5.22 21.96
C PRO A 134 0.46 -6.06 23.23
N THR A 135 -0.29 -5.77 24.27
CA THR A 135 -0.28 -6.51 25.56
C THR A 135 -0.78 -7.95 25.43
N VAL A 136 -1.45 -8.29 24.33
CA VAL A 136 -1.97 -9.64 24.06
C VAL A 136 -1.45 -10.22 22.75
N GLY A 137 -0.30 -9.72 22.29
CA GLY A 137 0.41 -10.23 21.12
C GLY A 137 0.17 -9.49 19.81
N GLY A 138 -0.52 -8.35 19.86
CA GLY A 138 -0.69 -7.49 18.70
C GLY A 138 0.54 -6.65 18.38
N GLU A 139 0.51 -6.01 17.22
CA GLU A 139 1.53 -5.08 16.76
C GLU A 139 1.16 -3.63 17.09
N ARG A 140 2.15 -2.74 17.02
CA ARG A 140 1.88 -1.31 17.12
C ARG A 140 1.16 -0.83 15.86
N HIS A 141 0.00 -0.23 16.04
CA HIS A 141 -0.85 0.25 14.95
C HIS A 141 -1.21 1.73 15.14
N SER A 142 -0.79 2.57 14.20
CA SER A 142 -1.04 4.02 14.26
C SER A 142 -2.53 4.39 14.24
N GLY A 143 -3.39 3.51 13.70
CA GLY A 143 -4.85 3.64 13.73
C GLY A 143 -5.47 3.34 15.09
N GLY A 144 -4.69 2.91 16.08
CA GLY A 144 -5.14 2.56 17.41
C GLY A 144 -5.44 1.07 17.60
N ILE A 145 -5.90 0.73 18.79
CA ILE A 145 -6.26 -0.63 19.17
C ILE A 145 -7.76 -0.79 18.97
N PHE A 146 -8.16 -1.77 18.15
CA PHE A 146 -9.57 -2.11 17.94
C PHE A 146 -10.02 -3.34 18.73
N TRP A 147 -9.08 -4.25 19.03
CA TRP A 147 -9.34 -5.46 19.79
C TRP A 147 -8.39 -5.54 21.00
N ASP A 148 -8.97 -5.50 22.19
CA ASP A 148 -8.25 -5.59 23.46
C ASP A 148 -7.84 -7.03 23.83
N SER A 149 -8.39 -7.99 23.11
CA SER A 149 -8.23 -9.41 23.41
C SER A 149 -8.49 -10.26 22.16
N THR A 150 -7.83 -11.40 22.07
CA THR A 150 -8.14 -12.44 21.06
C THR A 150 -9.53 -13.06 21.27
N ASN A 151 -10.19 -12.82 22.41
CA ASN A 151 -11.58 -13.19 22.64
C ASN A 151 -12.59 -12.18 22.11
N HIS A 152 -12.15 -11.04 21.58
CA HIS A 152 -13.04 -10.07 20.96
C HIS A 152 -13.83 -10.71 19.81
N SER A 153 -15.13 -10.45 19.72
CA SER A 153 -16.00 -11.13 18.75
C SER A 153 -15.57 -10.93 17.30
N GLU A 154 -15.15 -9.73 16.92
CA GLU A 154 -14.67 -9.46 15.57
C GLU A 154 -13.32 -10.12 15.30
N TYR A 155 -12.39 -10.13 16.26
CA TYR A 155 -11.13 -10.85 16.10
C TYR A 155 -11.38 -12.33 15.79
N ARG A 156 -12.26 -12.97 16.57
CA ARG A 156 -12.61 -14.37 16.36
C ARG A 156 -13.28 -14.63 15.03
N LEU A 157 -14.18 -13.74 14.61
CA LEU A 157 -14.87 -13.84 13.32
C LEU A 157 -13.87 -13.73 12.15
N VAL A 158 -12.93 -12.79 12.21
CA VAL A 158 -11.88 -12.65 11.21
C VAL A 158 -10.95 -13.86 11.23
N ALA A 159 -10.57 -14.36 12.40
CA ALA A 159 -9.73 -15.56 12.53
C ALA A 159 -10.41 -16.82 11.96
N GLU A 160 -11.72 -16.97 12.19
CA GLU A 160 -12.53 -18.07 11.63
C GLU A 160 -12.58 -17.99 10.10
N TRP A 161 -12.82 -16.80 9.56
CA TRP A 161 -12.78 -16.59 8.12
C TRP A 161 -11.41 -16.93 7.52
N ILE A 162 -10.32 -16.50 8.13
CA ILE A 162 -8.96 -16.82 7.67
C ILE A 162 -8.71 -18.34 7.71
N ALA A 163 -9.14 -19.00 8.78
CA ALA A 163 -8.98 -20.44 8.96
C ALA A 163 -9.82 -21.28 7.95
N SER A 164 -10.81 -20.66 7.31
CA SER A 164 -11.59 -21.33 6.25
C SER A 164 -10.87 -21.41 4.91
N GLY A 165 -9.77 -20.68 4.74
CA GLY A 165 -8.96 -20.71 3.53
C GLY A 165 -8.16 -22.00 3.38
N ASP A 166 -7.46 -22.13 2.25
CA ASP A 166 -6.60 -23.27 1.98
C ASP A 166 -5.32 -23.20 2.86
N PRO A 167 -5.15 -24.12 3.81
CA PRO A 167 -3.96 -24.12 4.68
C PRO A 167 -2.68 -24.50 3.93
N SER A 168 -2.78 -25.02 2.70
CA SER A 168 -1.63 -25.27 1.84
C SER A 168 -1.23 -24.05 1.00
N ALA A 169 -2.11 -23.03 0.92
CA ALA A 169 -1.75 -21.76 0.34
C ALA A 169 -0.67 -21.14 1.22
N THR A 170 0.56 -21.19 0.73
CA THR A 170 1.69 -20.57 1.44
C THR A 170 1.38 -19.09 1.61
N ALA A 171 1.46 -18.61 2.84
CA ALA A 171 1.65 -17.19 3.06
C ALA A 171 2.81 -16.75 2.16
N ASP A 172 2.68 -15.62 1.50
CA ASP A 172 3.84 -15.01 0.89
C ASP A 172 4.93 -15.02 1.95
N PRO A 173 6.15 -15.53 1.64
CA PRO A 173 7.18 -15.64 2.66
C PRO A 173 7.34 -14.26 3.30
N LEU A 174 7.27 -14.23 4.63
CA LEU A 174 7.51 -13.00 5.38
C LEU A 174 8.88 -12.50 4.95
N VAL A 175 8.90 -11.43 4.17
CA VAL A 175 10.13 -10.81 3.75
C VAL A 175 10.72 -10.13 4.97
N GLU A 176 11.83 -10.67 5.47
CA GLU A 176 12.60 -10.00 6.49
C GLU A 176 13.40 -8.86 5.85
N VAL A 177 13.27 -7.68 6.44
CA VAL A 177 14.06 -6.52 6.05
C VAL A 177 15.34 -6.48 6.90
N ASP A 178 16.48 -6.27 6.27
CA ASP A 178 17.78 -6.33 6.91
C ASP A 178 18.08 -5.06 7.74
N PHE A 179 18.47 -5.25 9.00
CA PHE A 179 18.79 -4.14 9.91
C PHE A 179 20.07 -3.41 9.53
N GLU A 180 21.11 -4.14 9.10
CA GLU A 180 22.39 -3.51 8.74
C GLU A 180 22.25 -2.73 7.44
N PHE A 181 21.42 -3.22 6.52
CA PHE A 181 21.05 -2.44 5.33
C PHE A 181 20.29 -1.16 5.70
N PHE A 182 19.30 -1.27 6.60
CA PHE A 182 18.61 -0.10 7.13
C PHE A 182 19.61 0.92 7.71
N ARG A 183 20.45 0.49 8.63
CA ARG A 183 21.40 1.35 9.35
C ARG A 183 22.36 2.05 8.41
N SER A 184 22.88 1.31 7.42
CA SER A 184 23.91 1.81 6.52
C SER A 184 23.38 2.67 5.37
N CYS A 185 22.23 2.33 4.82
CA CYS A 185 21.74 2.89 3.55
C CYS A 185 20.40 3.62 3.67
N VAL A 186 19.52 3.20 4.57
CA VAL A 186 18.18 3.77 4.71
C VAL A 186 18.15 4.88 5.76
N GLN A 187 18.69 4.62 6.94
CA GLN A 187 18.75 5.58 8.05
C GLN A 187 19.30 6.94 7.63
N PRO A 188 20.39 7.01 6.85
CA PRO A 188 20.92 8.29 6.38
C PRO A 188 19.93 9.13 5.59
N ILE A 189 18.99 8.52 4.86
CA ILE A 189 17.94 9.22 4.13
C ILE A 189 17.06 10.06 5.06
N PHE A 190 16.87 9.61 6.32
CA PHE A 190 16.03 10.31 7.29
C PHE A 190 16.69 11.53 7.90
N VAL A 191 18.01 11.48 8.12
CA VAL A 191 18.73 12.51 8.86
C VAL A 191 19.31 13.59 7.95
N ASN A 192 19.47 13.30 6.66
CA ASN A 192 20.09 14.25 5.75
C ASN A 192 19.08 15.14 5.06
N PRO A 193 19.30 16.46 5.10
CA PRO A 193 18.57 17.38 4.26
C PRO A 193 18.97 17.16 2.79
N ILE A 194 18.02 17.37 1.91
CA ILE A 194 18.28 17.55 0.48
C ILE A 194 17.95 19.00 0.10
N GLU A 195 18.41 19.42 -1.07
CA GLU A 195 18.06 20.74 -1.59
C GLU A 195 16.51 20.86 -1.69
N ASN A 196 15.96 21.87 -1.01
CA ASN A 196 14.53 22.18 -0.93
C ASN A 196 13.64 21.23 -0.10
N ALA A 197 14.21 20.34 0.73
CA ALA A 197 13.43 19.58 1.70
C ALA A 197 14.17 19.43 3.03
N MET A 198 13.42 19.49 4.13
CA MET A 198 13.95 19.24 5.46
C MET A 198 14.22 17.75 5.68
N PRO A 199 15.12 17.38 6.59
CA PRO A 199 15.25 16.01 7.04
C PRO A 199 13.91 15.46 7.54
N CYS A 200 13.66 14.18 7.31
CA CYS A 200 12.41 13.54 7.78
C CYS A 200 12.23 13.69 9.29
N THR A 201 13.33 13.65 10.02
CA THR A 201 13.39 13.75 11.49
C THR A 201 12.90 15.09 12.04
N GLU A 202 12.94 16.17 11.28
CA GLU A 202 12.45 17.48 11.72
C GLU A 202 10.93 17.49 11.96
N CYS A 203 10.18 16.75 11.13
CA CYS A 203 8.72 16.69 11.25
C CYS A 203 8.22 15.37 11.87
N HIS A 204 9.05 14.33 11.84
CA HIS A 204 8.65 12.98 12.26
C HIS A 204 9.31 12.50 13.56
N SER A 205 9.93 13.38 14.32
CA SER A 205 10.61 13.02 15.57
C SER A 205 9.74 12.26 16.58
N GLY A 206 8.42 12.44 16.56
CA GLY A 206 7.50 11.69 17.42
C GLY A 206 6.98 10.38 16.82
N VAL A 207 7.12 10.21 15.50
CA VAL A 207 6.60 9.05 14.75
C VAL A 207 7.67 7.99 14.54
N PHE A 208 8.92 8.43 14.35
CA PHE A 208 10.07 7.55 14.18
C PHE A 208 10.89 7.40 15.49
N ALA A 209 10.26 7.67 16.60
CA ALA A 209 10.70 7.50 17.98
C ALA A 209 11.90 8.33 18.45
N ILE A 210 12.77 8.83 17.57
CA ILE A 210 14.00 9.47 18.05
C ILE A 210 14.36 10.71 17.24
N PRO A 211 14.42 11.89 17.89
CA PRO A 211 15.10 13.04 17.30
C PRO A 211 16.60 12.73 17.23
N PRO A 212 17.24 12.89 16.08
CA PRO A 212 18.69 12.81 16.06
C PRO A 212 19.26 13.90 16.96
N PRO A 213 20.28 13.59 17.75
CA PRO A 213 21.03 14.65 18.41
C PRO A 213 21.60 15.57 17.33
N ALA A 214 21.48 16.87 17.50
CA ALA A 214 22.04 17.84 16.57
C ALA A 214 23.53 17.52 16.33
N ASN A 215 23.90 17.21 15.10
CA ASN A 215 25.24 16.85 14.66
C ASN A 215 25.79 15.47 15.05
N ALA A 216 24.96 14.50 15.41
CA ALA A 216 25.43 13.15 15.72
C ALA A 216 24.65 12.09 14.96
N TYR A 217 25.34 11.02 14.60
CA TYR A 217 24.69 9.80 14.11
C TYR A 217 23.97 9.10 15.25
N TRP A 218 22.92 8.37 14.92
CA TRP A 218 22.23 7.54 15.90
C TRP A 218 23.14 6.46 16.46
N THR A 219 23.02 6.18 17.74
CA THR A 219 23.60 4.98 18.33
C THR A 219 22.92 3.75 17.74
N GLU A 220 23.54 2.58 17.91
CA GLU A 220 22.92 1.33 17.45
C GLU A 220 21.54 1.10 18.11
N GLU A 221 21.40 1.40 19.39
CA GLU A 221 20.12 1.30 20.09
C GLU A 221 19.07 2.23 19.49
N GLN A 222 19.45 3.47 19.17
CA GLN A 222 18.57 4.42 18.50
C GLN A 222 18.17 3.94 17.10
N SER A 223 19.13 3.37 16.36
CA SER A 223 18.87 2.81 15.04
C SER A 223 17.92 1.62 15.10
N ARG A 224 18.04 0.75 16.13
CA ARG A 224 17.13 -0.38 16.32
C ARG A 224 15.71 0.07 16.63
N LEU A 225 15.55 1.04 17.52
CA LEU A 225 14.25 1.62 17.83
C LEU A 225 13.59 2.25 16.58
N ALA A 226 14.36 3.00 15.79
CA ALA A 226 13.85 3.58 14.55
C ALA A 226 13.51 2.51 13.50
N PHE A 227 14.29 1.46 13.39
CA PHE A 227 14.02 0.31 12.54
C PHE A 227 12.71 -0.38 12.92
N GLU A 228 12.52 -0.67 14.21
CA GLU A 228 11.30 -1.28 14.75
C GLU A 228 10.06 -0.41 14.47
N GLU A 229 10.17 0.91 14.62
CA GLU A 229 9.09 1.84 14.31
C GLU A 229 8.77 1.92 12.80
N LEU A 230 9.79 1.84 11.96
CA LEU A 230 9.63 1.95 10.50
C LEU A 230 9.02 0.72 9.86
N ILE A 231 9.24 -0.46 10.42
CA ILE A 231 8.63 -1.70 9.92
C ILE A 231 7.11 -1.56 9.84
N TYR A 232 6.48 -0.81 10.74
CA TYR A 232 5.03 -0.58 10.71
C TYR A 232 4.56 0.38 9.61
N LEU A 233 5.47 1.10 8.97
CA LEU A 233 5.16 2.06 7.90
C LEU A 233 5.47 1.51 6.51
N ILE A 234 6.06 0.33 6.45
CA ILE A 234 6.35 -0.37 5.21
C ILE A 234 5.51 -1.64 5.11
N ASP A 235 5.42 -2.16 3.92
CA ASP A 235 4.88 -3.47 3.61
C ASP A 235 6.02 -4.34 3.08
N PRO A 236 6.68 -5.15 3.94
CA PRO A 236 7.84 -5.93 3.55
C PRO A 236 7.55 -6.83 2.33
N GLY A 237 8.41 -6.79 1.33
CA GLY A 237 8.21 -7.44 0.04
C GLY A 237 7.40 -6.62 -0.98
N GLN A 238 6.70 -5.56 -0.54
CA GLN A 238 5.77 -4.79 -1.36
C GLN A 238 6.12 -3.29 -1.36
N PRO A 239 7.20 -2.87 -2.00
CA PRO A 239 7.62 -1.46 -1.99
C PRO A 239 6.56 -0.52 -2.57
N ASP A 240 5.82 -0.96 -3.59
CA ASP A 240 4.81 -0.13 -4.25
C ASP A 240 3.51 0.05 -3.44
N SER A 241 3.29 -0.72 -2.37
CA SER A 241 2.21 -0.51 -1.40
C SER A 241 2.70 0.18 -0.13
N SER A 242 4.01 0.31 0.05
CA SER A 242 4.59 0.90 1.24
C SER A 242 4.37 2.40 1.31
N ARG A 243 3.57 2.83 2.28
CA ARG A 243 3.21 4.24 2.49
C ARG A 243 4.42 5.15 2.61
N PHE A 244 5.50 4.62 3.16
CA PHE A 244 6.75 5.33 3.32
C PHE A 244 7.37 5.78 1.98
N LEU A 245 7.19 5.01 0.90
CA LEU A 245 7.66 5.36 -0.44
C LEU A 245 6.74 6.31 -1.21
N HIS A 246 5.48 6.40 -0.82
CA HIS A 246 4.49 7.23 -1.51
C HIS A 246 4.37 8.63 -0.95
N LYS A 247 4.43 8.77 0.38
CA LYS A 247 4.23 10.07 1.04
C LYS A 247 5.19 11.16 0.55
N PRO A 248 6.51 10.94 0.51
CA PRO A 248 7.46 11.96 0.06
C PRO A 248 7.67 11.99 -1.45
N LEU A 249 7.04 11.09 -2.22
CA LEU A 249 7.11 11.08 -3.67
C LEU A 249 6.22 12.17 -4.28
N HIS A 250 6.68 12.78 -5.38
CA HIS A 250 5.90 13.79 -6.08
C HIS A 250 4.64 13.17 -6.71
N PRO A 251 3.46 13.84 -6.66
CA PRO A 251 2.21 13.31 -7.20
C PRO A 251 2.28 12.91 -8.68
N ASN A 252 3.01 13.67 -9.50
CA ASN A 252 3.18 13.33 -10.92
C ASN A 252 3.97 12.03 -11.15
N ALA A 253 4.68 11.54 -10.13
CA ALA A 253 5.37 10.26 -10.14
C ALA A 253 4.58 9.15 -9.42
N GLY A 254 3.34 9.42 -9.04
CA GLY A 254 2.46 8.49 -8.34
C GLY A 254 2.51 8.57 -6.82
N GLY A 255 3.04 9.68 -6.28
CA GLY A 255 3.03 9.93 -4.84
C GLY A 255 1.70 10.50 -4.34
N ASP A 256 1.56 10.58 -3.02
CA ASP A 256 0.39 11.15 -2.36
C ASP A 256 0.24 12.65 -2.65
N LEU A 257 -1.02 13.11 -2.72
CA LEU A 257 -1.31 14.53 -2.92
C LEU A 257 -0.90 15.38 -1.72
N MET A 258 -0.99 14.83 -0.51
CA MET A 258 -0.76 15.55 0.74
C MET A 258 0.48 15.01 1.48
N HIS A 259 1.53 15.82 1.54
CA HIS A 259 2.67 15.63 2.41
C HIS A 259 3.24 16.98 2.82
N ASN A 260 2.93 17.42 4.03
CA ASN A 260 3.29 18.76 4.52
C ASN A 260 4.80 18.98 4.67
N GLY A 261 5.59 17.90 4.76
CA GLY A 261 7.05 17.93 4.81
C GLY A 261 7.74 18.20 3.47
N GLY A 262 6.96 18.48 2.42
CA GLY A 262 7.49 18.67 1.07
C GLY A 262 7.68 17.37 0.30
N ARG A 263 8.38 17.44 -0.81
CA ARG A 263 8.65 16.27 -1.68
C ARG A 263 10.14 15.97 -1.68
N ARG A 264 10.47 14.74 -1.29
CA ARG A 264 11.85 14.30 -1.28
C ARG A 264 12.26 13.74 -2.64
N TRP A 265 11.34 13.03 -3.33
CA TRP A 265 11.62 12.39 -4.61
C TRP A 265 10.66 12.86 -5.70
N TYR A 266 11.20 13.16 -6.87
CA TYR A 266 10.43 13.61 -8.03
C TYR A 266 10.26 12.49 -9.08
N SER A 267 10.96 11.37 -8.91
CA SER A 267 10.89 10.17 -9.76
C SER A 267 10.92 8.90 -8.89
N LYS A 268 10.31 7.83 -9.39
CA LYS A 268 10.48 6.49 -8.81
C LYS A 268 11.92 5.97 -8.97
N ASP A 269 12.67 6.51 -9.90
CA ASP A 269 14.07 6.13 -10.18
C ASP A 269 15.08 6.90 -9.34
N ASP A 270 14.62 7.73 -8.41
CA ASP A 270 15.50 8.43 -7.48
C ASP A 270 16.35 7.41 -6.67
N PRO A 271 17.68 7.58 -6.61
CA PRO A 271 18.58 6.60 -5.97
C PRO A 271 18.24 6.32 -4.51
N GLU A 272 17.86 7.34 -3.73
CA GLU A 272 17.44 7.15 -2.33
C GLU A 272 16.16 6.32 -2.25
N ARG A 273 15.18 6.62 -3.12
CA ARG A 273 13.94 5.87 -3.17
C ARG A 273 14.18 4.43 -3.60
N GLN A 274 15.07 4.19 -4.56
CA GLN A 274 15.42 2.84 -5.01
C GLN A 274 16.11 2.04 -3.91
N ALA A 275 17.02 2.63 -3.14
CA ALA A 275 17.65 1.97 -1.99
C ALA A 275 16.60 1.55 -0.95
N LEU A 276 15.66 2.44 -0.66
CA LEU A 276 14.56 2.14 0.26
C LEU A 276 13.64 1.04 -0.28
N ALA A 277 13.34 1.06 -1.59
CA ALA A 277 12.54 0.02 -2.23
C ALA A 277 13.25 -1.35 -2.21
N SER A 278 14.56 -1.38 -2.42
CA SER A 278 15.38 -2.60 -2.33
C SER A 278 15.37 -3.17 -0.90
N TRP A 279 15.52 -2.31 0.10
CA TRP A 279 15.41 -2.72 1.48
C TRP A 279 14.04 -3.32 1.79
N ILE A 280 12.95 -2.66 1.36
CA ILE A 280 11.58 -3.16 1.57
C ILE A 280 11.36 -4.50 0.86
N ARG A 281 12.00 -4.75 -0.30
CA ARG A 281 11.96 -6.05 -0.98
C ARG A 281 12.72 -7.16 -0.25
N GLY A 282 13.42 -6.83 0.85
CA GLY A 282 14.25 -7.78 1.57
C GLY A 282 15.54 -8.13 0.83
N GLU A 283 15.98 -7.28 -0.10
CA GLU A 283 17.26 -7.47 -0.76
C GLU A 283 18.38 -7.23 0.25
N SER A 284 19.27 -8.19 0.39
CA SER A 284 20.52 -8.02 1.11
C SER A 284 21.49 -7.34 0.19
N ILE A 285 21.71 -6.05 0.35
CA ILE A 285 22.91 -5.44 -0.24
C ILE A 285 24.04 -5.74 0.72
N GLY A 286 25.11 -6.38 0.22
CA GLY A 286 26.36 -6.45 0.96
C GLY A 286 26.72 -5.03 1.43
N SER A 287 27.52 -4.86 2.43
CA SER A 287 27.82 -3.65 3.22
C SER A 287 28.03 -2.32 2.47
N GLU A 288 27.81 -2.25 1.16
CA GLU A 288 27.98 -1.07 0.33
C GLU A 288 26.62 -0.53 -0.14
N CYS A 289 26.26 0.63 0.40
CA CYS A 289 25.17 1.43 -0.15
C CYS A 289 25.49 1.88 -1.57
N PRO A 290 24.50 2.10 -2.44
CA PRO A 290 24.72 2.77 -3.71
C PRO A 290 25.54 4.05 -3.50
N THR A 291 26.53 4.28 -4.35
CA THR A 291 27.53 5.37 -4.19
C THR A 291 26.90 6.75 -4.06
N ALA A 292 25.67 6.95 -4.57
CA ALA A 292 24.92 8.17 -4.45
C ALA A 292 24.40 8.45 -3.00
N LEU A 293 24.41 7.44 -2.13
CA LEU A 293 23.97 7.52 -0.74
C LEU A 293 25.11 7.41 0.26
N GLN A 294 26.36 7.42 -0.20
CA GLN A 294 27.52 7.43 0.69
C GLN A 294 27.66 8.80 1.35
N PHE A 295 27.66 8.79 2.68
CA PHE A 295 27.92 9.97 3.49
C PHE A 295 29.41 10.15 3.69
N ASP A 296 29.84 11.42 3.73
CA ASP A 296 31.23 11.79 4.00
C ASP A 296 31.76 11.30 5.36
N ASN A 297 30.87 10.78 6.23
CA ASN A 297 31.21 10.26 7.56
C ASN A 297 30.23 9.14 7.98
N PRO A 298 30.48 7.89 7.64
CA PRO A 298 29.69 6.79 8.18
C PRO A 298 29.84 6.73 9.71
N PRO A 299 28.84 6.25 10.46
CA PRO A 299 28.94 6.09 11.90
C PRO A 299 30.16 5.23 12.22
N ARG A 300 31.04 5.73 13.05
CA ARG A 300 32.15 4.94 13.57
C ARG A 300 31.58 3.94 14.57
N SER A 301 31.83 2.68 14.32
CA SER A 301 31.51 1.55 15.19
C SER A 301 32.06 1.74 16.60
#